data_8a5716d8bfe20353f830e0a0571e18cb
#
_entry.id   8a5716d8bfe20353f830e0a0571e18cb
#
_cell.length_a   1.000
_cell.length_b   1.000
_cell.length_c   1.000
_cell.angle_alpha   90.00
_cell.angle_beta   90.00
_cell.angle_gamma   90.00
#
_symmetry.space_group_name_H-M   'P 1'
#
loop_
_entity.id
_entity.type
_entity.pdbx_description
1 polymer ?
#
loop_
_entity_poly.entity_id
_entity_poly.type
_entity_poly.pdbx_seq_one_letter_code
_entity_poly.pdbx_strand_id
1 'polypeptide(L)'
;QVLTEHIGNTDLRWEGETFSKDEEIYNRDIKWLQSADIVVAEVTTPSLGVGYELGIAEKLNIPVLCLYRPDKGNRLSAMISGNAIFTCREYTVFIEVQKWIDDFIQSHT
;
A
#
# COMPACT_ATOMS: atom_id res chain seq x y z
N GLN A 1 -11.03 2.05 9.11
CA GLN A 1 -9.70 1.52 9.37
C GLN A 1 -8.77 1.76 8.21
N VAL A 2 -7.60 2.29 8.49
CA VAL A 2 -6.54 2.51 7.51
C VAL A 2 -5.62 1.31 7.51
N LEU A 3 -5.40 0.71 6.35
CA LEU A 3 -4.40 -0.33 6.22
C LEU A 3 -3.20 0.25 5.48
N THR A 4 -2.06 0.25 6.12
CA THR A 4 -0.83 0.73 5.52
C THR A 4 -0.05 -0.44 4.97
N GLU A 5 0.15 -0.40 3.65
CA GLU A 5 0.93 -1.41 3.01
C GLU A 5 2.26 -0.82 2.78
N HIS A 6 3.12 -1.43 3.11
CA HIS A 6 4.19 -1.68 3.51
C HIS A 6 5.27 -0.98 3.25
N ILE A 7 5.22 -0.23 3.90
CA ILE A 7 6.24 0.59 4.00
C ILE A 7 7.41 -0.08 4.47
N GLY A 8 7.82 -0.74 3.55
CA GLY A 8 9.00 -1.17 3.80
C GLY A 8 9.26 -2.08 4.79
N ASN A 9 8.40 -2.79 5.06
CA ASN A 9 8.78 -3.43 5.84
C ASN A 9 8.36 -4.65 6.18
N THR A 10 8.76 -5.46 5.47
CA THR A 10 8.76 -6.83 5.85
C THR A 10 9.25 -7.02 7.25
N ASP A 11 9.99 -6.09 7.73
CA ASP A 11 10.54 -6.27 9.05
C ASP A 11 9.51 -6.27 10.15
N LEU A 12 8.54 -5.40 10.08
CA LEU A 12 7.47 -5.39 11.08
C LEU A 12 6.66 -6.65 11.01
N ARG A 13 6.31 -7.05 9.80
CA ARG A 13 5.58 -8.26 9.60
C ARG A 13 6.40 -9.46 10.06
N TRP A 14 7.69 -9.43 9.74
CA TRP A 14 8.57 -10.53 10.05
C TRP A 14 8.72 -10.75 11.55
N GLU A 15 8.88 -9.69 12.30
CA GLU A 15 9.02 -9.83 13.75
C GLU A 15 7.79 -10.46 14.39
N GLY A 16 6.62 -10.14 13.89
CA GLY A 16 5.38 -10.70 14.44
C GLY A 16 5.05 -12.06 13.91
N GLU A 17 5.73 -12.49 12.85
CA GLU A 17 5.29 -13.67 12.15
C GLU A 17 6.35 -14.65 11.81
N THR A 18 7.41 -14.68 12.58
CA THR A 18 8.56 -15.54 12.33
C THR A 18 8.16 -17.00 12.10
N PHE A 19 7.11 -17.44 12.75
CA PHE A 19 6.70 -18.83 12.65
C PHE A 19 5.45 -19.04 11.82
N SER A 20 4.93 -18.02 11.19
CA SER A 20 3.72 -18.16 10.41
C SER A 20 3.99 -18.86 9.10
N LYS A 21 3.10 -19.74 8.74
CA LYS A 21 3.14 -20.38 7.43
C LYS A 21 2.60 -19.40 6.40
N ASP A 22 2.99 -19.60 5.14
CA ASP A 22 2.53 -18.75 4.05
C ASP A 22 1.01 -18.64 4.01
N GLU A 23 0.33 -19.74 4.22
CA GLU A 23 -1.14 -19.74 4.22
C GLU A 23 -1.70 -18.83 5.31
N GLU A 24 -1.10 -18.84 6.48
CA GLU A 24 -1.54 -17.99 7.58
C GLU A 24 -1.31 -16.51 7.28
N ILE A 25 -0.18 -16.20 6.67
CA ILE A 25 0.12 -14.82 6.28
C ILE A 25 -0.88 -14.33 5.25
N TYR A 26 -1.13 -15.16 4.24
CA TYR A 26 -2.08 -14.81 3.19
C TYR A 26 -3.47 -14.56 3.77
N ASN A 27 -3.95 -15.47 4.58
CA ASN A 27 -5.30 -15.35 5.16
C ASN A 27 -5.42 -14.12 6.05
N ARG A 28 -4.39 -13.81 6.81
CA ARG A 28 -4.39 -12.63 7.67
C ARG A 28 -4.43 -11.35 6.85
N ASP A 29 -3.59 -11.27 5.81
CA ASP A 29 -3.53 -10.07 4.98
C ASP A 29 -4.84 -9.84 4.24
N ILE A 30 -5.46 -10.91 3.76
CA ILE A 30 -6.77 -10.81 3.09
C ILE A 30 -7.83 -10.30 4.07
N LYS A 31 -7.82 -10.77 5.30
CA LYS A 31 -8.77 -10.28 6.30
C LYS A 31 -8.57 -8.81 6.60
N TRP A 32 -7.32 -8.38 6.70
CA TRP A 32 -7.01 -6.97 6.94
C TRP A 32 -7.54 -6.11 5.79
N LEU A 33 -7.31 -6.54 4.56
CA LEU A 33 -7.81 -5.82 3.41
C LEU A 33 -9.34 -5.72 3.44
N GLN A 34 -10.02 -6.83 3.73
CA GLN A 34 -11.46 -6.84 3.76
C GLN A 34 -12.05 -5.91 4.81
N SER A 35 -11.29 -5.62 5.86
CA SER A 35 -11.74 -4.75 6.94
C SER A 35 -11.29 -3.30 6.78
N ALA A 36 -10.49 -3.00 5.78
CA ALA A 36 -9.91 -1.67 5.63
C ALA A 36 -10.90 -0.71 4.96
N ASP A 37 -10.90 0.53 5.42
CA ASP A 37 -11.66 1.60 4.77
C ASP A 37 -10.84 2.29 3.70
N ILE A 38 -9.54 2.38 3.91
CA ILE A 38 -8.60 2.87 2.89
C ILE A 38 -7.29 2.09 3.02
N VAL A 39 -6.53 2.09 1.94
CA VAL A 39 -5.21 1.45 1.91
C VAL A 39 -4.17 2.48 1.49
N VAL A 40 -3.06 2.52 2.21
CA VAL A 40 -1.92 3.36 1.85
C VAL A 40 -0.74 2.43 1.57
N ALA A 41 -0.18 2.54 0.39
CA ALA A 41 0.91 1.66 -0.04
C ALA A 41 2.12 2.47 -0.49
N GLU A 42 3.30 2.07 -0.03
CA GLU A 42 4.54 2.65 -0.53
C GLU A 42 5.04 1.73 -1.65
N VAL A 43 5.10 2.26 -2.86
CA VAL A 43 5.32 1.45 -4.06
C VAL A 43 6.60 1.78 -4.81
N THR A 44 7.55 2.43 -4.14
CA THR A 44 8.82 2.81 -4.78
C THR A 44 9.58 1.59 -5.28
N THR A 45 9.68 0.56 -4.45
CA THR A 45 10.36 -0.67 -4.81
C THR A 45 9.33 -1.71 -5.23
N PRO A 46 9.47 -2.33 -6.39
CA PRO A 46 8.53 -3.34 -6.82
C PRO A 46 8.39 -4.47 -5.81
N SER A 47 7.16 -4.91 -5.59
CA SER A 47 6.85 -6.00 -4.68
C SER A 47 5.66 -6.77 -5.24
N LEU A 48 5.84 -8.07 -5.47
CA LEU A 48 4.76 -8.91 -5.95
C LEU A 48 3.61 -8.95 -4.97
N GLY A 49 3.92 -9.05 -3.66
CA GLY A 49 2.89 -9.12 -2.64
C GLY A 49 2.06 -7.87 -2.57
N VAL A 50 2.71 -6.72 -2.58
CA VAL A 50 2.01 -5.43 -2.54
C VAL A 50 1.14 -5.27 -3.79
N GLY A 51 1.68 -5.60 -4.97
CA GLY A 51 0.90 -5.51 -6.19
C GLY A 51 -0.35 -6.38 -6.15
N TYR A 52 -0.22 -7.60 -5.63
CA TYR A 52 -1.34 -8.51 -5.50
C TYR A 52 -2.40 -7.93 -4.55
N GLU A 53 -1.96 -7.38 -3.42
CA GLU A 53 -2.87 -6.79 -2.44
C GLU A 53 -3.59 -5.57 -2.99
N LEU A 54 -2.89 -4.75 -3.79
CA LEU A 54 -3.51 -3.58 -4.42
C LEU A 54 -4.59 -3.99 -5.41
N GLY A 55 -4.36 -5.07 -6.16
CA GLY A 55 -5.38 -5.59 -7.06
C GLY A 55 -6.62 -6.07 -6.32
N ILE A 56 -6.43 -6.70 -5.16
CA ILE A 56 -7.55 -7.12 -4.34
C ILE A 56 -8.29 -5.91 -3.78
N ALA A 57 -7.57 -4.89 -3.32
CA ALA A 57 -8.18 -3.67 -2.81
C ALA A 57 -9.05 -3.02 -3.88
N GLU A 58 -8.56 -3.00 -5.11
CA GLU A 58 -9.32 -2.47 -6.23
C GLU A 58 -10.63 -3.25 -6.41
N LYS A 59 -10.54 -4.56 -6.38
CA LYS A 59 -11.71 -5.41 -6.56
C LYS A 59 -12.72 -5.21 -5.43
N LEU A 60 -12.25 -4.93 -4.23
CA LEU A 60 -13.11 -4.70 -3.08
C LEU A 60 -13.60 -3.25 -3.01
N ASN A 61 -13.25 -2.42 -3.97
CA ASN A 61 -13.62 -1.00 -4.04
C ASN A 61 -13.10 -0.21 -2.84
N ILE A 62 -11.91 -0.55 -2.37
CA ILE A 62 -11.28 0.18 -1.28
C ILE A 62 -10.38 1.26 -1.87
N PRO A 63 -10.54 2.53 -1.46
CA PRO A 63 -9.66 3.60 -1.96
C PRO A 63 -8.20 3.33 -1.61
N VAL A 64 -7.32 3.55 -2.58
CA VAL A 64 -5.89 3.28 -2.41
C VAL A 64 -5.06 4.52 -2.72
N LEU A 65 -4.18 4.87 -1.81
CA LEU A 65 -3.17 5.89 -2.01
C LEU A 65 -1.83 5.20 -2.18
N CYS A 66 -1.18 5.44 -3.32
CA CYS A 66 0.15 4.90 -3.59
C CYS A 66 1.17 6.02 -3.48
N LEU A 67 2.19 5.82 -2.65
CA LEU A 67 3.26 6.78 -2.44
C LEU A 67 4.53 6.31 -3.13
N TYR A 68 5.21 7.21 -3.80
CA TYR A 68 6.31 6.86 -4.67
C TYR A 68 7.43 7.89 -4.60
N ARG A 69 8.68 7.43 -4.52
CA ARG A 69 9.86 8.29 -4.51
C ARG A 69 10.57 8.21 -5.86
N PRO A 70 10.38 9.19 -6.74
CA PRO A 70 10.97 9.12 -8.09
C PRO A 70 12.50 9.22 -8.07
N ASP A 71 13.07 9.77 -7.00
CA ASP A 71 14.51 9.95 -6.90
C ASP A 71 15.27 8.66 -6.60
N LYS A 72 14.57 7.55 -6.42
CA LYS A 72 15.22 6.27 -6.17
C LYS A 72 15.57 5.51 -7.44
N GLY A 73 15.24 6.05 -8.60
CA GLY A 73 15.63 5.44 -9.87
C GLY A 73 14.71 4.35 -10.38
N ASN A 74 13.78 3.90 -9.56
CA ASN A 74 12.82 2.89 -10.01
C ASN A 74 11.66 3.57 -10.73
N ARG A 75 11.17 2.91 -11.75
CA ARG A 75 9.99 3.40 -12.45
C ARG A 75 8.76 2.77 -11.85
N LEU A 76 7.74 3.59 -11.59
CA LEU A 76 6.48 3.07 -11.07
C LEU A 76 5.82 2.19 -12.13
N SER A 77 5.35 1.03 -11.71
CA SER A 77 4.68 0.09 -12.61
C SER A 77 3.50 0.75 -13.31
N ALA A 78 3.40 0.49 -14.62
CA ALA A 78 2.29 1.02 -15.39
C ALA A 78 0.95 0.47 -14.89
N MET A 79 0.94 -0.70 -14.27
CA MET A 79 -0.28 -1.27 -13.71
C MET A 79 -0.77 -0.49 -12.51
N ILE A 80 0.11 0.27 -11.88
CA ILE A 80 -0.24 1.14 -10.76
C ILE A 80 -0.52 2.56 -11.27
N SER A 81 0.42 3.14 -12.01
CA SER A 81 0.31 4.54 -12.43
C SER A 81 -0.80 4.73 -13.47
N GLY A 82 -1.10 3.72 -14.24
CA GLY A 82 -2.13 3.78 -15.27
C GLY A 82 -3.53 3.47 -14.77
N ASN A 83 -3.66 3.05 -13.50
CA ASN A 83 -4.96 2.70 -12.95
C ASN A 83 -5.62 3.94 -12.34
N ALA A 84 -6.69 4.40 -12.99
CA ALA A 84 -7.37 5.63 -12.57
C ALA A 84 -8.02 5.53 -11.18
N ILE A 85 -8.19 4.31 -10.68
CA ILE A 85 -8.79 4.10 -9.35
C ILE A 85 -7.79 4.42 -8.24
N PHE A 86 -6.50 4.20 -8.52
CA PHE A 86 -5.46 4.47 -7.53
C PHE A 86 -5.08 5.94 -7.54
N THR A 87 -4.89 6.52 -6.37
CA THR A 87 -4.35 7.87 -6.24
C THR A 87 -2.85 7.74 -6.00
N CYS A 88 -2.04 8.20 -6.95
CA CYS A 88 -0.60 8.10 -6.85
C CYS A 88 0.00 9.46 -6.55
N ARG A 89 0.88 9.54 -5.54
CA ARG A 89 1.52 10.79 -5.16
C ARG A 89 3.02 10.58 -4.97
N GLU A 90 3.79 11.51 -5.49
CA GLU A 90 5.24 11.49 -5.35
C GLU A 90 5.66 12.22 -4.10
N TYR A 91 6.74 11.78 -3.49
CA TYR A 91 7.33 12.49 -2.37
C TYR A 91 8.84 12.36 -2.41
N THR A 92 9.54 13.31 -1.81
CA THR A 92 10.99 13.25 -1.67
C THR A 92 11.41 13.34 -0.22
N VAL A 93 10.60 13.97 0.63
CA VAL A 93 10.88 14.06 2.06
C VAL A 93 9.68 13.54 2.83
N PHE A 94 9.95 13.01 4.01
CA PHE A 94 8.94 12.29 4.80
C PHE A 94 7.73 13.15 5.17
N ILE A 95 7.93 14.42 5.38
CA ILE A 95 6.80 15.28 5.78
C ILE A 95 5.72 15.34 4.70
N GLU A 96 6.10 15.16 3.44
CA GLU A 96 5.14 15.12 2.35
C GLU A 96 4.22 13.91 2.45
N VAL A 97 4.73 12.80 2.98
CA VAL A 97 3.95 11.58 3.17
C VAL A 97 2.76 11.87 4.10
N GLN A 98 3.04 12.56 5.21
CA GLN A 98 1.99 12.89 6.17
C GLN A 98 0.90 13.74 5.53
N LYS A 99 1.32 14.70 4.72
CA LYS A 99 0.37 15.58 4.03
C LYS A 99 -0.50 14.78 3.05
N TRP A 100 0.12 13.91 2.26
CA TRP A 100 -0.64 13.12 1.29
C TRP A 100 -1.63 12.19 1.98
N ILE A 101 -1.22 11.59 3.10
CA ILE A 101 -2.10 10.71 3.85
C ILE A 101 -3.27 11.48 4.44
N ASP A 102 -3.00 12.63 5.06
CA ASP A 102 -4.05 13.45 5.65
C ASP A 102 -5.05 13.91 4.59
N ASP A 103 -4.56 14.38 3.46
CA ASP A 103 -5.42 14.82 2.37
C ASP A 103 -6.28 13.66 1.84
N PHE A 104 -5.68 12.49 1.72
CA PHE A 104 -6.38 11.33 1.21
C PHE A 104 -7.49 10.87 2.17
N ILE A 105 -7.17 10.81 3.46
CA ILE A 105 -8.14 10.45 4.48
C ILE A 105 -9.31 11.44 4.44
N GLN A 106 -8.99 12.73 4.39
CA GLN A 106 -10.03 13.75 4.40
C GLN A 106 -10.93 13.66 3.18
N SER A 107 -10.38 13.34 2.01
CA SER A 107 -11.17 13.27 0.80
C SER A 107 -12.05 12.01 0.74
N HIS A 108 -11.83 11.06 1.64
CA HIS A 108 -12.60 9.82 1.67
C HIS A 108 -13.40 9.64 2.97
N THR A 109 -13.56 10.71 3.71
CA THR A 109 -14.44 10.72 4.88
C THR A 109 -15.48 11.80 4.74
#